data_37a6a10d5d1a14ab211154dfcbe4b835
#
_entry.id   37a6a10d5d1a14ab211154dfcbe4b835
#
_cell.length_a   1.000
_cell.length_b   1.000
_cell.length_c   1.000
_cell.angle_alpha   90.00
_cell.angle_beta   90.00
_cell.angle_gamma   90.00
#
_symmetry.space_group_name_H-M   'P 1'
#
loop_
_entity.id
_entity.type
_entity.pdbx_description
1 polymer ?
#
loop_
_entity_poly.entity_id
_entity_poly.type
_entity_poly.pdbx_seq_one_letter_code
_entity_poly.pdbx_strand_id
1 'polypeptide(L)'
;MNCLTSLKTNLTLIAALFVVMGSQSISGAATITEDQIKEKVIAHVQEKLGTMVSKSDQTNVSVTIPQVPGGPFNFPQAETIKDVHITVTSRLGESYTERGIVQVSMQDKQNHHRDIGVPVQISVKKPVWVVKNTISARQPLRTADLMLRLKDISHCYNNAVSAETNINQYIARVNLHPGEVLDARKMVIPPDVTYNSSVRILISNGDSMTVTIPGIALSDGKIGDTIRVRQAVYQRKYYSAKIIDRNSVRVEM
;
A
#
# COMPACT_ATOMS: atom_id res chain seq x y z
N MET A 1 4.48 -45.33 -37.99
CA MET A 1 4.94 -46.08 -36.81
C MET A 1 5.07 -45.10 -35.65
N ASN A 2 4.14 -45.21 -34.81
CA ASN A 2 3.87 -44.79 -33.46
C ASN A 2 5.10 -44.52 -32.56
N CYS A 3 5.11 -43.42 -31.87
CA CYS A 3 5.29 -43.42 -30.42
C CYS A 3 4.81 -42.09 -29.81
N LEU A 4 3.60 -42.15 -29.26
CA LEU A 4 3.05 -41.23 -28.28
C LEU A 4 3.73 -41.52 -26.93
N THR A 5 4.32 -40.51 -26.30
CA THR A 5 4.62 -40.56 -24.87
C THR A 5 3.91 -39.40 -24.18
N SER A 6 2.89 -39.81 -23.45
CA SER A 6 2.05 -39.09 -22.50
C SER A 6 2.87 -38.38 -21.42
N LEU A 7 2.76 -37.04 -21.37
CA LEU A 7 3.16 -36.27 -20.19
C LEU A 7 1.95 -36.16 -19.26
N LYS A 8 1.96 -36.95 -18.19
CA LYS A 8 0.98 -36.85 -17.10
C LYS A 8 1.28 -35.58 -16.29
N THR A 9 0.45 -34.60 -16.47
CA THR A 9 0.34 -33.45 -15.57
C THR A 9 -0.29 -33.90 -14.27
N ASN A 10 0.49 -33.90 -13.19
CA ASN A 10 -0.04 -34.04 -11.83
C ASN A 10 -0.68 -32.73 -11.41
N LEU A 11 -1.98 -32.63 -11.60
CA LEU A 11 -2.84 -31.60 -11.05
C LEU A 11 -3.16 -32.00 -9.60
N THR A 12 -2.39 -31.51 -8.65
CA THR A 12 -2.71 -31.62 -7.23
C THR A 12 -3.87 -30.67 -6.93
N LEU A 13 -5.06 -31.22 -6.92
CA LEU A 13 -6.30 -30.59 -6.49
C LEU A 13 -6.23 -30.42 -4.97
N ILE A 14 -5.90 -29.21 -4.48
CA ILE A 14 -6.13 -28.86 -3.07
C ILE A 14 -7.62 -28.55 -2.95
N ALA A 15 -8.38 -29.58 -2.62
CA ALA A 15 -9.78 -29.44 -2.25
C ALA A 15 -9.85 -28.63 -0.94
N ALA A 16 -10.34 -27.40 -1.03
CA ALA A 16 -10.79 -26.65 0.12
C ALA A 16 -11.98 -27.39 0.74
N LEU A 17 -11.74 -28.09 1.83
CA LEU A 17 -12.76 -28.75 2.61
C LEU A 17 -13.58 -27.67 3.32
N PHE A 18 -14.67 -27.25 2.70
CA PHE A 18 -15.73 -26.52 3.39
C PHE A 18 -16.41 -27.50 4.37
N VAL A 19 -15.94 -27.47 5.61
CA VAL A 19 -16.68 -28.13 6.69
C VAL A 19 -17.87 -27.26 7.02
N VAL A 20 -19.02 -27.63 6.43
CA VAL A 20 -20.32 -27.21 6.94
C VAL A 20 -20.46 -27.89 8.31
N MET A 21 -20.19 -27.15 9.37
CA MET A 21 -20.51 -27.63 10.72
C MET A 21 -22.01 -27.54 10.94
N GLY A 22 -22.66 -28.66 10.65
CA GLY A 22 -23.98 -28.92 11.18
C GLY A 22 -23.92 -28.85 12.71
N SER A 23 -24.91 -28.19 13.30
CA SER A 23 -25.14 -28.10 14.73
C SER A 23 -25.34 -29.50 15.34
N GLN A 24 -24.24 -30.09 15.79
CA GLN A 24 -24.32 -31.21 16.75
C GLN A 24 -24.15 -30.63 18.13
N SER A 25 -25.22 -30.61 18.89
CA SER A 25 -25.22 -30.34 20.33
C SER A 25 -24.54 -31.53 21.05
N ILE A 26 -23.20 -31.44 21.13
CA ILE A 26 -22.44 -32.29 22.03
C ILE A 26 -22.48 -31.62 23.41
N SER A 27 -23.33 -32.10 24.29
CA SER A 27 -23.33 -31.77 25.70
C SER A 27 -22.08 -32.37 26.37
N GLY A 28 -20.94 -31.78 26.15
CA GLY A 28 -19.69 -32.03 26.83
C GLY A 28 -19.12 -30.66 27.18
N ALA A 29 -18.83 -30.42 28.45
CA ALA A 29 -18.21 -29.15 28.90
C ALA A 29 -16.90 -28.96 28.18
N ALA A 30 -16.90 -28.20 27.10
CA ALA A 30 -15.71 -27.89 26.33
C ALA A 30 -14.89 -26.83 27.08
N THR A 31 -13.76 -27.22 27.61
CA THR A 31 -12.77 -26.31 28.20
C THR A 31 -12.10 -25.57 27.05
N ILE A 32 -12.18 -24.25 27.03
CA ILE A 32 -11.51 -23.45 26.01
C ILE A 32 -10.02 -23.39 26.32
N THR A 33 -9.21 -23.82 25.37
CA THR A 33 -7.75 -23.80 25.48
C THR A 33 -7.16 -22.50 24.93
N GLU A 34 -5.96 -22.17 25.39
CA GLU A 34 -5.18 -21.02 24.85
C GLU A 34 -5.03 -21.09 23.33
N ASP A 35 -4.83 -22.29 22.78
CA ASP A 35 -4.64 -22.47 21.34
C ASP A 35 -5.93 -22.18 20.55
N GLN A 36 -7.09 -22.50 21.07
CA GLN A 36 -8.37 -22.13 20.44
C GLN A 36 -8.58 -20.61 20.40
N ILE A 37 -8.12 -19.88 21.41
CA ILE A 37 -8.19 -18.42 21.40
C ILE A 37 -7.21 -17.84 20.38
N LYS A 38 -5.98 -18.35 20.34
CA LYS A 38 -4.98 -17.96 19.33
C LYS A 38 -5.53 -18.15 17.92
N GLU A 39 -6.13 -19.31 17.64
CA GLU A 39 -6.72 -19.62 16.35
C GLU A 39 -7.85 -18.64 15.97
N LYS A 40 -8.76 -18.35 16.91
CA LYS A 40 -9.83 -17.37 16.69
C LYS A 40 -9.31 -15.95 16.46
N VAL A 41 -8.28 -15.53 17.18
CA VAL A 41 -7.64 -14.24 17.00
C VAL A 41 -6.99 -14.16 15.62
N ILE A 42 -6.26 -15.19 15.21
CA ILE A 42 -5.61 -15.23 13.90
C ILE A 42 -6.66 -15.18 12.79
N ALA A 43 -7.72 -16.00 12.89
CA ALA A 43 -8.80 -16.03 11.90
C ALA A 43 -9.51 -14.67 11.78
N HIS A 44 -9.84 -14.03 12.91
CA HIS A 44 -10.45 -12.69 12.91
C HIS A 44 -9.56 -11.63 12.26
N VAL A 45 -8.26 -11.63 12.58
CA VAL A 45 -7.30 -10.69 11.98
C VAL A 45 -7.15 -10.95 10.48
N GLN A 46 -7.08 -12.23 10.06
CA GLN A 46 -7.01 -12.58 8.64
C GLN A 46 -8.26 -12.16 7.87
N GLU A 47 -9.45 -12.33 8.45
CA GLU A 47 -10.72 -11.88 7.87
C GLU A 47 -10.72 -10.35 7.69
N LYS A 48 -10.34 -9.60 8.71
CA LYS A 48 -10.23 -8.13 8.65
C LYS A 48 -9.21 -7.69 7.60
N LEU A 49 -8.05 -8.31 7.56
CA LEU A 49 -7.02 -8.04 6.56
C LEU A 49 -7.48 -8.41 5.15
N GLY A 50 -8.24 -9.48 5.01
CA GLY A 50 -8.83 -9.91 3.73
C GLY A 50 -9.73 -8.86 3.08
N THR A 51 -10.36 -7.99 3.89
CA THR A 51 -11.15 -6.86 3.38
C THR A 51 -10.30 -5.64 2.99
N MET A 52 -9.08 -5.51 3.53
CA MET A 52 -8.19 -4.36 3.36
C MET A 52 -7.08 -4.61 2.33
N VAL A 53 -6.67 -5.86 2.19
CA VAL A 53 -5.59 -6.28 1.28
C VAL A 53 -6.19 -6.74 -0.04
N SER A 54 -5.58 -6.36 -1.16
CA SER A 54 -6.07 -6.81 -2.47
C SER A 54 -6.06 -8.34 -2.56
N LYS A 55 -7.00 -8.92 -3.31
CA LYS A 55 -7.11 -10.38 -3.46
C LYS A 55 -5.81 -11.06 -3.91
N SER A 56 -5.00 -10.38 -4.71
CA SER A 56 -3.69 -10.87 -5.16
C SER A 56 -2.65 -10.97 -4.04
N ASP A 57 -2.80 -10.16 -3.00
CA ASP A 57 -1.83 -10.04 -1.91
C ASP A 57 -2.18 -10.90 -0.69
N GLN A 58 -3.43 -11.40 -0.61
CA GLN A 58 -3.93 -12.19 0.54
C GLN A 58 -3.11 -13.45 0.83
N THR A 59 -2.54 -14.08 -0.19
CA THR A 59 -1.71 -15.28 -0.04
C THR A 59 -0.36 -15.03 0.64
N ASN A 60 0.07 -13.77 0.71
CA ASN A 60 1.35 -13.36 1.27
C ASN A 60 1.22 -12.70 2.66
N VAL A 61 0.05 -12.78 3.26
CA VAL A 61 -0.23 -12.23 4.60
C VAL A 61 -0.03 -13.33 5.63
N SER A 62 0.81 -13.08 6.63
CA SER A 62 0.96 -13.93 7.79
C SER A 62 0.66 -13.13 9.06
N VAL A 63 -0.06 -13.78 9.98
CA VAL A 63 -0.39 -13.23 11.29
C VAL A 63 0.21 -14.14 12.33
N THR A 64 1.01 -13.59 13.23
CA THR A 64 1.64 -14.33 14.32
C THR A 64 1.34 -13.66 15.65
N ILE A 65 1.20 -14.47 16.68
CA ILE A 65 1.10 -13.99 18.07
C ILE A 65 2.49 -14.19 18.69
N PRO A 66 3.22 -13.10 19.00
CA PRO A 66 4.55 -13.21 19.59
C PRO A 66 4.47 -13.89 20.95
N GLN A 67 5.41 -14.80 21.22
CA GLN A 67 5.57 -15.39 22.55
C GLN A 67 6.17 -14.31 23.47
N VAL A 68 5.40 -13.93 24.49
CA VAL A 68 5.87 -13.01 25.54
C VAL A 68 6.21 -13.86 26.76
N PRO A 69 7.40 -13.74 27.36
CA PRO A 69 7.71 -14.40 28.64
C PRO A 69 6.67 -13.99 29.70
N GLY A 70 5.98 -14.96 30.30
CA GLY A 70 4.86 -14.72 31.20
C GLY A 70 3.49 -14.70 30.53
N GLY A 71 3.45 -14.79 29.17
CA GLY A 71 2.28 -14.94 28.29
C GLY A 71 1.26 -13.80 28.37
N PRO A 72 0.64 -13.41 27.23
CA PRO A 72 -0.51 -12.52 27.27
C PRO A 72 -1.73 -13.23 27.91
N PHE A 73 -1.64 -14.53 28.04
CA PHE A 73 -2.68 -15.41 28.53
C PHE A 73 -2.35 -15.83 29.97
N ASN A 74 -2.45 -14.90 30.91
CA ASN A 74 -2.44 -15.26 32.31
C ASN A 74 -3.82 -15.84 32.67
N PHE A 75 -4.11 -17.05 32.17
CA PHE A 75 -5.33 -17.76 32.54
C PHE A 75 -5.18 -18.25 33.96
N PRO A 76 -6.07 -17.89 34.87
CA PRO A 76 -6.22 -18.66 36.09
C PRO A 76 -6.69 -20.05 35.63
N GLN A 77 -5.87 -21.06 35.94
CA GLN A 77 -6.05 -22.49 35.74
C GLN A 77 -7.23 -22.91 34.83
N ALA A 78 -6.90 -23.60 33.76
CA ALA A 78 -7.83 -24.02 32.66
C ALA A 78 -9.12 -24.74 33.11
N GLU A 79 -9.28 -25.00 34.41
CA GLU A 79 -10.41 -25.78 34.94
C GLU A 79 -11.72 -24.99 35.10
N THR A 80 -11.70 -23.67 35.01
CA THR A 80 -12.87 -22.84 35.40
C THR A 80 -13.64 -22.23 34.25
N ILE A 81 -13.17 -22.33 32.99
CA ILE A 81 -13.85 -21.68 31.85
C ILE A 81 -14.68 -22.71 31.10
N LYS A 82 -15.83 -23.06 31.64
CA LYS A 82 -16.84 -23.87 30.95
C LYS A 82 -17.83 -22.94 30.22
N ASP A 83 -18.06 -23.21 28.94
CA ASP A 83 -19.05 -22.52 28.12
C ASP A 83 -18.87 -20.99 28.00
N VAL A 84 -17.70 -20.55 27.54
CA VAL A 84 -17.38 -19.14 27.36
C VAL A 84 -17.72 -18.69 25.96
N HIS A 85 -18.44 -17.57 25.86
CA HIS A 85 -18.61 -16.85 24.61
C HIS A 85 -17.39 -15.95 24.39
N ILE A 86 -16.66 -16.15 23.26
CA ILE A 86 -15.47 -15.37 22.92
C ILE A 86 -15.84 -14.38 21.83
N THR A 87 -15.72 -13.10 22.12
CA THR A 87 -15.84 -12.01 21.14
C THR A 87 -14.45 -11.43 20.91
N VAL A 88 -14.05 -11.40 19.64
CA VAL A 88 -12.77 -10.81 19.22
C VAL A 88 -13.07 -9.48 18.55
N THR A 89 -12.48 -8.40 19.07
CA THR A 89 -12.59 -7.06 18.49
C THR A 89 -11.20 -6.50 18.24
N SER A 90 -10.99 -5.90 17.09
CA SER A 90 -9.73 -5.24 16.78
C SER A 90 -9.97 -3.83 16.29
N ARG A 91 -9.12 -2.89 16.73
CA ARG A 91 -9.02 -1.55 16.13
C ARG A 91 -8.15 -1.53 14.87
N LEU A 92 -7.81 -2.69 14.32
CA LEU A 92 -7.12 -2.85 13.04
C LEU A 92 -8.07 -2.44 11.89
N GLY A 93 -8.47 -1.17 11.82
CA GLY A 93 -9.50 -0.75 10.87
C GLY A 93 -9.13 0.46 10.04
N GLU A 94 -8.26 1.33 10.52
CA GLU A 94 -7.99 2.62 9.87
C GLU A 94 -6.55 2.79 9.39
N SER A 95 -5.60 2.07 9.95
CA SER A 95 -4.21 2.06 9.47
C SER A 95 -3.60 0.68 9.63
N TYR A 96 -2.99 0.26 8.55
CA TYR A 96 -2.24 -0.97 8.48
C TYR A 96 -0.98 -0.83 9.34
N THR A 97 -0.93 -1.56 10.46
CA THR A 97 0.23 -1.52 11.35
C THR A 97 0.87 -2.91 11.45
N GLU A 98 2.19 -2.96 11.42
CA GLU A 98 2.98 -4.19 11.60
C GLU A 98 2.63 -4.91 12.91
N ARG A 99 2.27 -4.16 13.94
CA ARG A 99 1.90 -4.67 15.27
C ARG A 99 0.59 -4.08 15.72
N GLY A 100 -0.24 -4.92 16.32
CA GLY A 100 -1.53 -4.50 16.86
C GLY A 100 -1.85 -5.24 18.14
N ILE A 101 -2.88 -4.75 18.83
CA ILE A 101 -3.47 -5.43 20.00
C ILE A 101 -4.91 -5.74 19.64
N VAL A 102 -5.26 -7.01 19.76
CA VAL A 102 -6.63 -7.50 19.57
C VAL A 102 -7.24 -7.70 20.94
N GLN A 103 -8.41 -7.11 21.19
CA GLN A 103 -9.16 -7.32 22.41
C GLN A 103 -9.98 -8.59 22.29
N VAL A 104 -9.84 -9.46 23.25
CA VAL A 104 -10.63 -10.69 23.39
C VAL A 104 -11.45 -10.57 24.65
N SER A 105 -12.78 -10.50 24.47
CA SER A 105 -13.73 -10.47 25.57
C SER A 105 -14.29 -11.87 25.76
N MET A 106 -14.20 -12.37 26.97
CA MET A 106 -14.73 -13.68 27.36
C MET A 106 -15.84 -13.50 28.39
N GLN A 107 -16.95 -14.19 28.17
CA GLN A 107 -18.10 -14.20 29.08
C GLN A 107 -18.47 -15.64 29.43
N ASP A 108 -18.57 -15.94 30.73
CA ASP A 108 -19.05 -17.23 31.21
C ASP A 108 -20.60 -17.28 31.34
N LYS A 109 -21.15 -18.46 31.63
CA LYS A 109 -22.61 -18.63 31.85
C LYS A 109 -23.14 -17.86 33.04
N GLN A 110 -22.27 -17.45 33.97
CA GLN A 110 -22.62 -16.68 35.17
C GLN A 110 -22.45 -15.18 34.95
N ASN A 111 -22.24 -14.76 33.69
CA ASN A 111 -22.10 -13.37 33.29
C ASN A 111 -20.81 -12.68 33.80
N HIS A 112 -19.79 -13.43 34.16
CA HIS A 112 -18.48 -12.85 34.46
C HIS A 112 -17.79 -12.47 33.15
N HIS A 113 -17.38 -11.21 33.05
CA HIS A 113 -16.64 -10.71 31.89
C HIS A 113 -15.14 -10.64 32.19
N ARG A 114 -14.36 -11.04 31.22
CA ARG A 114 -12.91 -10.87 31.25
C ARG A 114 -12.40 -10.43 29.89
N ASP A 115 -11.68 -9.31 29.89
CA ASP A 115 -11.06 -8.77 28.69
C ASP A 115 -9.55 -8.95 28.74
N ILE A 116 -8.98 -9.45 27.65
CA ILE A 116 -7.54 -9.58 27.47
C ILE A 116 -7.09 -8.94 26.17
N GLY A 117 -5.95 -8.25 26.20
CA GLY A 117 -5.31 -7.71 25.01
C GLY A 117 -4.28 -8.70 24.45
N VAL A 118 -4.49 -9.22 23.26
CA VAL A 118 -3.59 -10.14 22.60
C VAL A 118 -2.73 -9.40 21.59
N PRO A 119 -1.40 -9.33 21.77
CA PRO A 119 -0.52 -8.73 20.79
C PRO A 119 -0.47 -9.59 19.54
N VAL A 120 -0.60 -8.97 18.37
CA VAL A 120 -0.46 -9.62 17.07
C VAL A 120 0.60 -8.93 16.24
N GLN A 121 1.36 -9.70 15.51
CA GLN A 121 2.31 -9.21 14.52
C GLN A 121 1.85 -9.64 13.13
N ILE A 122 1.74 -8.68 12.23
CA ILE A 122 1.28 -8.86 10.87
C ILE A 122 2.47 -8.68 9.94
N SER A 123 2.66 -9.60 9.01
CA SER A 123 3.67 -9.53 7.96
C SER A 123 2.99 -9.68 6.61
N VAL A 124 3.25 -8.74 5.70
CA VAL A 124 2.77 -8.78 4.32
C VAL A 124 3.96 -8.71 3.39
N LYS A 125 4.20 -9.78 2.66
CA LYS A 125 5.29 -9.87 1.69
C LYS A 125 4.76 -9.62 0.29
N LYS A 126 5.33 -8.64 -0.41
CA LYS A 126 4.97 -8.29 -1.78
C LYS A 126 6.22 -8.01 -2.63
N PRO A 127 6.21 -8.33 -3.93
CA PRO A 127 7.25 -7.90 -4.85
C PRO A 127 7.12 -6.38 -5.04
N VAL A 128 8.14 -5.65 -4.59
CA VAL A 128 8.19 -4.19 -4.65
C VAL A 128 9.51 -3.71 -5.21
N TRP A 129 9.51 -2.49 -5.72
CA TRP A 129 10.72 -1.84 -6.15
C TRP A 129 11.60 -1.44 -4.97
N VAL A 130 12.86 -1.85 -5.02
CA VAL A 130 13.90 -1.53 -4.02
C VAL A 130 15.03 -0.81 -4.74
N VAL A 131 15.54 0.23 -4.12
CA VAL A 131 16.65 1.03 -4.65
C VAL A 131 17.92 0.19 -4.65
N LYS A 132 18.58 0.09 -5.81
CA LYS A 132 19.86 -0.61 -6.00
C LYS A 132 21.04 0.34 -5.87
N ASN A 133 20.97 1.48 -6.56
CA ASN A 133 21.98 2.52 -6.56
C ASN A 133 21.41 3.81 -5.97
N THR A 134 22.25 4.64 -5.37
CA THR A 134 21.82 5.96 -4.87
C THR A 134 21.23 6.79 -6.00
N ILE A 135 20.03 7.34 -5.78
CA ILE A 135 19.36 8.25 -6.72
C ILE A 135 19.19 9.59 -6.02
N SER A 136 19.75 10.65 -6.61
CA SER A 136 19.64 12.00 -6.05
C SER A 136 18.25 12.59 -6.31
N ALA A 137 17.85 13.54 -5.47
CA ALA A 137 16.61 14.30 -5.68
C ALA A 137 16.57 14.91 -7.10
N ARG A 138 15.38 14.91 -7.70
CA ARG A 138 15.09 15.37 -9.07
C ARG A 138 15.70 14.53 -10.20
N GLN A 139 16.40 13.44 -9.90
CA GLN A 139 16.85 12.50 -10.93
C GLN A 139 15.71 11.59 -11.38
N PRO A 140 15.66 11.25 -12.70
CA PRO A 140 14.67 10.29 -13.22
C PRO A 140 14.90 8.90 -12.62
N LEU A 141 13.80 8.25 -12.25
CA LEU A 141 13.83 6.86 -11.84
C LEU A 141 14.06 5.96 -13.06
N ARG A 142 15.07 5.10 -12.99
CA ARG A 142 15.40 4.16 -14.06
C ARG A 142 15.35 2.74 -13.53
N THR A 143 14.86 1.83 -14.34
CA THR A 143 14.82 0.40 -13.99
C THR A 143 16.21 -0.17 -13.66
N ALA A 144 17.27 0.40 -14.25
CA ALA A 144 18.66 0.01 -13.98
C ALA A 144 19.12 0.30 -12.53
N ASP A 145 18.55 1.34 -11.90
CA ASP A 145 18.87 1.78 -10.55
C ASP A 145 17.98 1.16 -9.48
N LEU A 146 17.01 0.35 -9.89
CA LEU A 146 16.03 -0.31 -9.05
C LEU A 146 16.09 -1.83 -9.28
N MET A 147 15.58 -2.58 -8.29
CA MET A 147 15.40 -4.02 -8.42
C MET A 147 14.08 -4.44 -7.78
N LEU A 148 13.46 -5.47 -8.35
CA LEU A 148 12.29 -6.09 -7.74
C LEU A 148 12.74 -7.08 -6.67
N ARG A 149 12.19 -6.94 -5.46
CA ARG A 149 12.42 -7.87 -4.36
C ARG A 149 11.14 -8.13 -3.59
N LEU A 150 10.99 -9.38 -3.15
CA LEU A 150 9.98 -9.74 -2.18
C LEU A 150 10.39 -9.15 -0.82
N LYS A 151 9.66 -8.17 -0.32
CA LYS A 151 9.92 -7.51 0.96
C LYS A 151 8.66 -7.52 1.82
N ASP A 152 8.87 -7.53 3.12
CA ASP A 152 7.81 -7.23 4.07
C ASP A 152 7.52 -5.73 4.02
N ILE A 153 6.28 -5.40 3.67
CA ILE A 153 5.80 -4.03 3.50
C ILE A 153 4.72 -3.64 4.52
N SER A 154 4.53 -4.44 5.57
CA SER A 154 3.50 -4.19 6.59
C SER A 154 3.57 -2.77 7.17
N HIS A 155 4.78 -2.20 7.32
CA HIS A 155 4.99 -0.83 7.81
C HIS A 155 4.73 0.27 6.75
N CYS A 156 4.65 -0.05 5.46
CA CYS A 156 4.48 0.90 4.37
C CYS A 156 3.52 0.43 3.26
N TYR A 157 2.59 -0.47 3.60
CA TYR A 157 1.73 -1.17 2.64
C TYR A 157 1.09 -0.26 1.60
N ASN A 158 0.46 0.83 2.04
CA ASN A 158 -0.26 1.75 1.13
C ASN A 158 0.65 2.61 0.25
N ASN A 159 1.94 2.70 0.56
CA ASN A 159 2.88 3.58 -0.11
C ASN A 159 3.98 2.84 -0.87
N ALA A 160 4.12 1.53 -0.65
CA ALA A 160 5.11 0.73 -1.38
C ALA A 160 4.75 0.63 -2.86
N VAL A 161 5.71 0.92 -3.73
CA VAL A 161 5.51 0.92 -5.18
C VAL A 161 5.57 -0.52 -5.70
N SER A 162 4.44 -0.97 -6.26
CA SER A 162 4.28 -2.32 -6.80
C SER A 162 5.11 -2.52 -8.07
N ALA A 163 5.39 -3.79 -8.37
CA ALA A 163 6.10 -4.21 -9.58
C ALA A 163 5.42 -3.75 -10.89
N GLU A 164 4.12 -3.57 -10.88
CA GLU A 164 3.31 -3.19 -12.04
C GLU A 164 3.41 -1.70 -12.40
N THR A 165 3.95 -0.88 -11.48
CA THR A 165 4.04 0.56 -11.68
C THR A 165 5.12 0.90 -12.71
N ASN A 166 4.76 1.67 -13.74
CA ASN A 166 5.73 2.20 -14.70
C ASN A 166 6.52 3.35 -14.04
N ILE A 167 7.69 3.00 -13.52
CA ILE A 167 8.55 3.92 -12.76
C ILE A 167 9.26 4.96 -13.65
N ASN A 168 9.44 4.70 -14.94
CA ASN A 168 10.23 5.56 -15.84
C ASN A 168 9.59 6.94 -16.08
N GLN A 169 8.32 7.11 -15.70
CA GLN A 169 7.62 8.40 -15.80
C GLN A 169 7.82 9.30 -14.58
N TYR A 170 8.55 8.84 -13.58
CA TYR A 170 8.73 9.56 -12.31
C TYR A 170 10.17 10.02 -12.13
N ILE A 171 10.33 11.05 -11.30
CA ILE A 171 11.59 11.52 -10.76
C ILE A 171 11.60 11.34 -9.24
N ALA A 172 12.77 11.20 -8.64
CA ALA A 172 12.92 11.16 -7.21
C ALA A 172 12.63 12.54 -6.59
N ARG A 173 11.74 12.59 -5.60
CA ARG A 173 11.43 13.82 -4.86
C ARG A 173 12.51 14.16 -3.84
N VAL A 174 13.13 13.15 -3.28
CA VAL A 174 14.19 13.19 -2.27
C VAL A 174 15.31 12.25 -2.65
N ASN A 175 16.45 12.33 -1.97
CA ASN A 175 17.51 11.35 -2.14
C ASN A 175 17.02 9.97 -1.69
N LEU A 176 17.29 8.93 -2.50
CA LEU A 176 16.97 7.55 -2.23
C LEU A 176 18.26 6.76 -2.03
N HIS A 177 18.26 5.87 -1.05
CA HIS A 177 19.45 5.10 -0.67
C HIS A 177 19.32 3.61 -1.03
N PRO A 178 20.43 2.92 -1.33
CA PRO A 178 20.42 1.49 -1.63
C PRO A 178 19.77 0.67 -0.51
N GLY A 179 18.97 -0.33 -0.89
CA GLY A 179 18.24 -1.20 0.05
C GLY A 179 16.88 -0.68 0.51
N GLU A 180 16.57 0.58 0.23
CA GLU A 180 15.30 1.21 0.59
C GLU A 180 14.17 0.74 -0.33
N VAL A 181 12.98 0.49 0.25
CA VAL A 181 11.76 0.24 -0.52
C VAL A 181 11.30 1.55 -1.13
N LEU A 182 11.01 1.53 -2.43
CA LEU A 182 10.50 2.71 -3.12
C LEU A 182 9.09 3.05 -2.62
N ASP A 183 8.94 4.25 -2.07
CA ASP A 183 7.69 4.79 -1.54
C ASP A 183 7.09 5.80 -2.53
N ALA A 184 5.80 5.68 -2.83
CA ALA A 184 5.09 6.57 -3.75
C ALA A 184 5.17 8.05 -3.35
N ARG A 185 5.31 8.36 -2.05
CA ARG A 185 5.48 9.73 -1.55
C ARG A 185 6.84 10.34 -1.88
N LYS A 186 7.85 9.48 -2.18
CA LYS A 186 9.22 9.90 -2.51
C LYS A 186 9.45 10.05 -4.01
N MET A 187 8.42 9.86 -4.82
CA MET A 187 8.47 10.02 -6.27
C MET A 187 7.39 11.00 -6.74
N VAL A 188 7.62 11.63 -7.88
CA VAL A 188 6.70 12.61 -8.46
C VAL A 188 6.84 12.57 -9.98
N ILE A 189 5.74 12.79 -10.69
CA ILE A 189 5.78 13.00 -12.14
C ILE A 189 6.40 14.39 -12.38
N PRO A 190 7.47 14.49 -13.19
CA PRO A 190 8.10 15.78 -13.48
C PRO A 190 7.08 16.73 -14.11
N PRO A 191 7.16 18.03 -13.83
CA PRO A 191 6.38 19.03 -14.52
C PRO A 191 6.80 19.12 -15.99
N ASP A 192 5.85 19.43 -16.88
CA ASP A 192 6.14 19.63 -18.32
C ASP A 192 6.89 20.94 -18.56
N VAL A 193 6.59 21.96 -17.77
CA VAL A 193 7.28 23.24 -17.75
C VAL A 193 7.83 23.47 -16.35
N THR A 194 9.14 23.77 -16.24
CA THR A 194 9.81 24.02 -14.97
C THR A 194 10.01 25.50 -14.70
N TYR A 195 10.10 25.88 -13.44
CA TYR A 195 10.50 27.23 -13.03
C TYR A 195 11.79 27.66 -13.73
N ASN A 196 11.81 28.90 -14.21
CA ASN A 196 12.91 29.51 -14.93
C ASN A 196 13.23 28.90 -16.33
N SER A 197 12.37 28.01 -16.87
CA SER A 197 12.54 27.51 -18.22
C SER A 197 12.05 28.54 -19.25
N SER A 198 12.69 28.52 -20.44
CA SER A 198 12.28 29.34 -21.57
C SER A 198 11.02 28.74 -22.21
N VAL A 199 10.02 29.58 -22.44
CA VAL A 199 8.75 29.22 -23.07
C VAL A 199 8.38 30.22 -24.15
N ARG A 200 7.59 29.81 -25.12
CA ARG A 200 6.96 30.67 -26.10
C ARG A 200 5.58 31.08 -25.60
N ILE A 201 5.36 32.37 -25.46
CA ILE A 201 4.06 32.93 -25.05
C ILE A 201 3.27 33.21 -26.31
N LEU A 202 2.16 32.49 -26.52
CA LEU A 202 1.22 32.69 -27.62
C LEU A 202 0.10 33.59 -27.11
N ILE A 203 -0.05 34.73 -27.75
CA ILE A 203 -1.11 35.68 -27.46
C ILE A 203 -2.02 35.73 -28.69
N SER A 204 -3.24 35.26 -28.56
CA SER A 204 -4.23 35.32 -29.65
C SER A 204 -5.33 36.31 -29.33
N ASN A 205 -5.68 37.12 -30.33
CA ASN A 205 -6.83 38.00 -30.27
C ASN A 205 -7.90 37.45 -31.25
N GLY A 206 -8.74 36.58 -30.71
CA GLY A 206 -9.71 35.82 -31.55
C GLY A 206 -9.02 34.91 -32.56
N ASP A 207 -9.70 34.65 -33.68
CA ASP A 207 -9.23 33.72 -34.73
C ASP A 207 -8.23 34.33 -35.72
N SER A 208 -7.96 35.64 -35.63
CA SER A 208 -7.31 36.36 -36.71
C SER A 208 -5.82 36.59 -36.60
N MET A 209 -5.27 36.57 -35.37
CA MET A 209 -3.86 36.90 -35.19
C MET A 209 -3.29 36.18 -33.93
N THR A 210 -2.19 35.50 -34.11
CA THR A 210 -1.41 34.93 -32.98
C THR A 210 -0.01 35.55 -32.97
N VAL A 211 0.32 36.20 -31.90
CA VAL A 211 1.67 36.77 -31.65
C VAL A 211 2.45 35.83 -30.75
N THR A 212 3.65 35.47 -31.18
CA THR A 212 4.56 34.63 -30.36
C THR A 212 5.69 35.47 -29.83
N ILE A 213 5.85 35.49 -28.52
CA ILE A 213 6.93 36.20 -27.84
C ILE A 213 7.73 35.27 -26.92
N PRO A 214 9.04 35.46 -26.77
CA PRO A 214 9.83 34.68 -25.82
C PRO A 214 9.50 35.06 -24.37
N GLY A 215 9.40 34.04 -23.51
CA GLY A 215 9.11 34.20 -22.09
C GLY A 215 9.88 33.25 -21.19
N ILE A 216 9.77 33.47 -19.90
CA ILE A 216 10.36 32.65 -18.84
C ILE A 216 9.22 32.23 -17.90
N ALA A 217 9.12 30.95 -17.61
CA ALA A 217 8.17 30.42 -16.66
C ALA A 217 8.56 30.81 -15.22
N LEU A 218 7.59 31.27 -14.43
CA LEU A 218 7.80 31.66 -13.04
C LEU A 218 7.25 30.63 -12.04
N SER A 219 6.74 29.52 -12.52
CA SER A 219 6.33 28.35 -11.71
C SER A 219 6.39 27.09 -12.53
N ASP A 220 6.49 25.95 -11.83
CA ASP A 220 6.32 24.64 -12.42
C ASP A 220 4.84 24.41 -12.82
N GLY A 221 4.61 23.60 -13.84
CA GLY A 221 3.25 23.22 -14.23
C GLY A 221 3.23 22.06 -15.24
N LYS A 222 2.07 21.44 -15.37
CA LYS A 222 1.77 20.40 -16.36
C LYS A 222 0.97 21.00 -17.53
N ILE A 223 0.93 20.28 -18.63
CA ILE A 223 0.06 20.65 -19.77
C ILE A 223 -1.38 20.78 -19.26
N GLY A 224 -2.00 21.93 -19.55
CA GLY A 224 -3.34 22.29 -19.08
C GLY A 224 -3.37 23.21 -17.86
N ASP A 225 -2.28 23.28 -17.09
CA ASP A 225 -2.19 24.19 -15.93
C ASP A 225 -1.96 25.65 -16.39
N THR A 226 -2.44 26.58 -15.57
CA THR A 226 -2.18 28.01 -15.76
C THR A 226 -1.03 28.43 -14.87
N ILE A 227 0.02 29.00 -15.50
CA ILE A 227 1.22 29.46 -14.80
C ILE A 227 1.47 30.94 -15.05
N ARG A 228 2.24 31.58 -14.18
CA ARG A 228 2.76 32.90 -14.40
C ARG A 228 4.01 32.83 -15.28
N VAL A 229 4.07 33.67 -16.30
CA VAL A 229 5.22 33.78 -17.16
C VAL A 229 5.63 35.24 -17.28
N ARG A 230 6.92 35.47 -17.47
CA ARG A 230 7.51 36.80 -17.68
C ARG A 230 8.02 36.90 -19.12
N GLN A 231 7.80 38.02 -19.78
CA GLN A 231 8.40 38.26 -21.08
C GLN A 231 9.92 38.34 -20.95
N ALA A 232 10.66 37.67 -21.83
CA ALA A 232 12.12 37.60 -21.73
C ALA A 232 12.80 38.96 -22.03
N VAL A 233 12.29 39.71 -22.99
CA VAL A 233 12.83 40.99 -23.43
C VAL A 233 12.43 42.14 -22.47
N TYR A 234 11.13 42.24 -22.20
CA TYR A 234 10.56 43.26 -21.31
C TYR A 234 10.28 42.65 -19.93
N GLN A 235 11.26 42.62 -19.05
CA GLN A 235 11.21 41.90 -17.77
C GLN A 235 10.09 42.35 -16.81
N ARG A 236 9.45 43.50 -17.04
CA ARG A 236 8.33 44.01 -16.24
C ARG A 236 6.97 43.58 -16.69
N LYS A 237 6.85 42.83 -17.83
CA LYS A 237 5.55 42.31 -18.31
C LYS A 237 5.36 40.85 -17.91
N TYR A 238 4.29 40.62 -17.17
CA TYR A 238 3.88 39.31 -16.67
C TYR A 238 2.52 38.92 -17.28
N TYR A 239 2.36 37.64 -17.53
CA TYR A 239 1.14 37.08 -18.05
C TYR A 239 0.74 35.85 -17.23
N SER A 240 -0.58 35.61 -17.13
CA SER A 240 -1.13 34.35 -16.70
C SER A 240 -1.42 33.54 -17.98
N ALA A 241 -0.81 32.39 -18.13
CA ALA A 241 -0.87 31.63 -19.38
C ALA A 241 -1.04 30.14 -19.13
N LYS A 242 -1.87 29.50 -19.95
CA LYS A 242 -2.12 28.07 -19.92
C LYS A 242 -1.03 27.32 -20.67
N ILE A 243 -0.49 26.28 -20.09
CA ILE A 243 0.50 25.42 -20.75
C ILE A 243 -0.19 24.56 -21.79
N ILE A 244 0.24 24.68 -23.06
CA ILE A 244 -0.27 23.87 -24.16
C ILE A 244 0.69 22.77 -24.59
N ASP A 245 1.98 23.00 -24.43
CA ASP A 245 3.03 22.00 -24.61
C ASP A 245 4.24 22.35 -23.74
N ARG A 246 5.31 21.50 -23.75
CA ARG A 246 6.52 21.66 -22.94
C ARG A 246 7.26 22.96 -23.14
N ASN A 247 7.04 23.63 -24.26
CA ASN A 247 7.76 24.84 -24.64
C ASN A 247 6.84 26.02 -24.95
N SER A 248 5.51 25.85 -24.87
CA SER A 248 4.56 26.88 -25.29
C SER A 248 3.43 27.05 -24.30
N VAL A 249 3.09 28.30 -24.04
CA VAL A 249 1.99 28.70 -23.19
C VAL A 249 1.07 29.68 -23.92
N ARG A 250 -0.22 29.66 -23.67
CA ARG A 250 -1.22 30.54 -24.30
C ARG A 250 -1.78 31.50 -23.25
N VAL A 251 -1.81 32.76 -23.58
CA VAL A 251 -2.53 33.79 -22.82
C VAL A 251 -3.98 33.81 -23.33
N GLU A 252 -4.91 33.57 -22.44
CA GLU A 252 -6.35 33.77 -22.69
C GLU A 252 -6.67 35.22 -22.32
N MET A 253 -7.09 36.03 -23.34
CA MET A 253 -7.55 37.41 -23.18
C MET A 253 -9.05 37.48 -23.07
#